data_aa7ad74764dee9b382796f33b01b2d9b
#
_entry.id   aa7ad74764dee9b382796f33b01b2d9b
#
_cell.length_a   1.000
_cell.length_b   1.000
_cell.length_c   1.000
_cell.angle_alpha   90.00
_cell.angle_beta   90.00
_cell.angle_gamma   90.00
#
_symmetry.space_group_name_H-M   'P 1'
#
loop_
_entity.id
_entity.type
_entity.pdbx_description
1 polymer ?
#
loop_
_entity_poly.entity_id
_entity_poly.type
_entity_poly.pdbx_seq_one_letter_code
_entity_poly.pdbx_strand_id
1 'polypeptide(L)'
;DYIGLVHYRRHLAKGIRKLMFWKKDPFYAVLTEKEIRNILKKTDIILPAKRHYYIENLYSHYAHTHYEEHLILTRKIIEKQTPEYLDAYDHVMKQTSGHMFNMFVMSREKCDEYCRWLFPILEELEHQVDYKQYNPFQQRLFGRVSELLLNVWIEQKHYDYQSVPFVNIEKSNLIKRIPAFLRAKFLHKKYGGSF
;
A
#
# COMPACT_ATOMS: atom_id res chain seq x y z
N ASP A 1 6.81 1.18 22.85
CA ASP A 1 5.64 1.82 22.22
C ASP A 1 5.46 1.34 20.78
N TYR A 2 4.20 1.17 20.34
CA TYR A 2 3.85 0.79 18.97
C TYR A 2 2.86 1.78 18.37
N ILE A 3 2.96 1.98 17.06
CA ILE A 3 2.06 2.84 16.28
C ILE A 3 1.33 1.95 15.27
N GLY A 4 0.00 2.10 15.20
CA GLY A 4 -0.83 1.43 14.21
C GLY A 4 -1.50 2.42 13.27
N LEU A 5 -1.38 2.18 11.97
CA LEU A 5 -2.11 2.88 10.92
C LEU A 5 -3.01 1.89 10.20
N VAL A 6 -4.30 2.16 10.15
CA VAL A 6 -5.28 1.34 9.44
C VAL A 6 -6.20 2.23 8.58
N HIS A 7 -6.78 1.65 7.55
CA HIS A 7 -7.71 2.37 6.69
C HIS A 7 -9.13 2.31 7.27
N TYR A 8 -9.92 3.40 7.16
CA TYR A 8 -11.29 3.44 7.71
C TYR A 8 -12.25 2.36 7.17
N ARG A 9 -11.94 1.80 5.98
CA ARG A 9 -12.71 0.69 5.36
C ARG A 9 -12.05 -0.67 5.51
N ARG A 10 -10.81 -0.75 6.02
CA ARG A 10 -10.02 -1.99 6.07
C ARG A 10 -9.28 -2.06 7.38
N HIS A 11 -9.33 -3.21 8.00
CA HIS A 11 -8.64 -3.46 9.25
C HIS A 11 -7.81 -4.73 9.16
N LEU A 12 -6.72 -4.80 9.91
CA LEU A 12 -5.94 -6.02 10.09
C LEU A 12 -6.81 -7.08 10.76
N ALA A 13 -6.77 -8.31 10.27
CA ALA A 13 -7.72 -9.34 10.63
C ALA A 13 -7.08 -10.65 11.08
N LYS A 14 -7.83 -11.43 11.83
CA LYS A 14 -7.48 -12.81 12.19
C LYS A 14 -7.52 -13.70 10.97
N GLY A 15 -6.69 -14.75 10.96
CA GLY A 15 -6.73 -15.80 9.94
C GLY A 15 -7.96 -16.70 10.11
N ILE A 16 -9.16 -16.16 9.94
CA ILE A 16 -10.39 -16.95 10.00
C ILE A 16 -10.71 -17.51 8.63
N ARG A 17 -11.02 -18.82 8.56
CA ARG A 17 -11.42 -19.47 7.30
C ARG A 17 -12.60 -18.74 6.64
N LYS A 18 -12.50 -18.46 5.34
CA LYS A 18 -13.48 -17.76 4.49
C LYS A 18 -14.96 -18.19 4.69
N LEU A 19 -15.20 -19.41 5.14
CA LEU A 19 -16.56 -19.96 5.30
C LEU A 19 -17.39 -19.31 6.42
N MET A 20 -16.78 -18.64 7.39
CA MET A 20 -17.51 -18.05 8.53
C MET A 20 -17.96 -16.60 8.27
N PHE A 21 -17.46 -15.94 7.24
CA PHE A 21 -17.73 -14.51 6.99
C PHE A 21 -19.13 -14.20 6.42
N TRP A 22 -19.82 -15.16 5.87
CA TRP A 22 -21.11 -14.92 5.19
C TRP A 22 -22.29 -14.60 6.13
N LYS A 23 -22.12 -14.74 7.44
CA LYS A 23 -23.19 -14.55 8.43
C LYS A 23 -22.86 -13.66 9.64
N LYS A 24 -21.68 -13.08 9.75
CA LYS A 24 -21.28 -12.28 10.92
C LYS A 24 -20.78 -10.90 10.53
N ASP A 25 -20.94 -9.94 11.43
CA ASP A 25 -20.38 -8.61 11.38
C ASP A 25 -18.86 -8.69 11.06
N PRO A 26 -18.38 -8.00 10.01
CA PRO A 26 -16.98 -8.01 9.61
C PRO A 26 -16.03 -7.55 10.74
N PHE A 27 -16.49 -6.75 11.69
CA PHE A 27 -15.70 -6.34 12.85
C PHE A 27 -15.26 -7.51 13.74
N TYR A 28 -15.97 -8.63 13.70
CA TYR A 28 -15.56 -9.83 14.43
C TYR A 28 -14.22 -10.41 14.01
N ALA A 29 -13.81 -10.11 12.77
CA ALA A 29 -12.56 -10.57 12.21
C ALA A 29 -11.38 -9.65 12.55
N VAL A 30 -11.62 -8.43 13.02
CA VAL A 30 -10.56 -7.46 13.34
C VAL A 30 -9.68 -7.99 14.47
N LEU A 31 -8.36 -7.80 14.34
CA LEU A 31 -7.40 -8.13 15.39
C LEU A 31 -7.67 -7.29 16.64
N THR A 32 -7.77 -7.94 17.78
CA THR A 32 -7.83 -7.29 19.09
C THR A 32 -6.45 -6.83 19.53
N GLU A 33 -6.38 -5.89 20.46
CA GLU A 33 -5.14 -5.45 21.08
C GLU A 33 -4.30 -6.62 21.61
N LYS A 34 -4.94 -7.58 22.30
CA LYS A 34 -4.26 -8.77 22.83
C LYS A 34 -3.59 -9.60 21.74
N GLU A 35 -4.26 -9.78 20.60
CA GLU A 35 -3.72 -10.53 19.45
C GLU A 35 -2.56 -9.78 18.80
N ILE A 36 -2.68 -8.46 18.61
CA ILE A 36 -1.61 -7.59 18.12
C ILE A 36 -0.39 -7.68 19.03
N ARG A 37 -0.55 -7.51 20.34
CA ARG A 37 0.54 -7.63 21.32
C ARG A 37 1.21 -9.01 21.29
N ASN A 38 0.46 -10.08 21.06
CA ASN A 38 1.03 -11.42 20.96
C ASN A 38 1.89 -11.61 19.68
N ILE A 39 1.49 -10.99 18.57
CA ILE A 39 2.28 -10.98 17.34
C ILE A 39 3.57 -10.17 17.56
N LEU A 40 3.44 -9.00 18.16
CA LEU A 40 4.56 -8.07 18.42
C LEU A 40 5.58 -8.58 19.46
N LYS A 41 5.35 -9.71 20.11
CA LYS A 41 6.40 -10.41 20.88
C LYS A 41 7.46 -11.08 19.99
N LYS A 42 7.17 -11.29 18.70
CA LYS A 42 8.02 -12.03 17.75
C LYS A 42 8.56 -11.16 16.63
N THR A 43 7.98 -10.00 16.39
CA THR A 43 8.36 -9.08 15.34
C THR A 43 7.98 -7.65 15.72
N ASP A 44 8.70 -6.68 15.20
CA ASP A 44 8.39 -5.26 15.41
C ASP A 44 7.44 -4.68 14.37
N ILE A 45 7.06 -5.46 13.35
CA ILE A 45 6.26 -4.98 12.22
C ILE A 45 5.17 -5.98 11.88
N ILE A 46 3.92 -5.50 11.79
CA ILE A 46 2.77 -6.22 11.25
C ILE A 46 2.30 -5.49 10.00
N LEU A 47 2.15 -6.22 8.89
CA LEU A 47 1.66 -5.70 7.62
C LEU A 47 0.40 -6.45 7.16
N PRO A 48 -0.48 -5.82 6.36
CA PRO A 48 -1.56 -6.54 5.71
C PRO A 48 -1.00 -7.56 4.72
N ALA A 49 -1.72 -8.64 4.46
CA ALA A 49 -1.36 -9.60 3.42
C ALA A 49 -1.15 -8.91 2.07
N LYS A 50 -0.14 -9.34 1.32
CA LYS A 50 0.15 -8.79 -0.01
C LYS A 50 -1.05 -8.93 -0.94
N ARG A 51 -1.33 -7.88 -1.69
CA ARG A 51 -2.26 -7.91 -2.80
C ARG A 51 -1.54 -8.41 -4.05
N HIS A 52 -2.10 -9.41 -4.72
CA HIS A 52 -1.55 -10.00 -5.94
C HIS A 52 -2.21 -9.43 -7.18
N TYR A 53 -1.41 -9.10 -8.20
CA TYR A 53 -1.86 -8.51 -9.46
C TYR A 53 -1.81 -9.49 -10.65
N TYR A 54 -1.27 -10.69 -10.45
CA TYR A 54 -1.23 -11.86 -11.34
C TYR A 54 -0.63 -11.63 -12.73
N ILE A 55 -1.11 -10.64 -13.48
CA ILE A 55 -0.76 -10.35 -14.87
C ILE A 55 -0.03 -9.02 -15.06
N GLU A 56 0.23 -8.29 -13.98
CA GLU A 56 0.92 -7.01 -13.96
C GLU A 56 1.90 -6.97 -12.79
N ASN A 57 3.01 -6.28 -12.97
CA ASN A 57 3.84 -5.90 -11.84
C ASN A 57 3.32 -4.59 -11.21
N LEU A 58 3.90 -4.20 -10.08
CA LEU A 58 3.47 -3.01 -9.35
C LEU A 58 3.62 -1.73 -10.19
N TYR A 59 4.71 -1.64 -10.97
CA TYR A 59 4.94 -0.51 -11.87
C TYR A 59 3.87 -0.42 -12.96
N SER A 60 3.68 -1.48 -13.73
CA SER A 60 2.73 -1.48 -14.85
C SER A 60 1.29 -1.30 -14.38
N HIS A 61 0.94 -1.89 -13.22
CA HIS A 61 -0.38 -1.68 -12.63
C HIS A 61 -0.63 -0.20 -12.26
N TYR A 62 0.38 0.45 -11.67
CA TYR A 62 0.29 1.88 -11.36
C TYR A 62 0.20 2.72 -12.64
N ALA A 63 1.07 2.49 -13.61
CA ALA A 63 1.14 3.25 -14.86
C ALA A 63 -0.16 3.15 -15.68
N HIS A 64 -0.82 1.99 -15.69
CA HIS A 64 -2.11 1.81 -16.38
C HIS A 64 -3.27 2.52 -15.65
N THR A 65 -3.24 2.60 -14.32
CA THR A 65 -4.34 3.15 -13.54
C THR A 65 -4.16 4.62 -13.15
N HIS A 66 -2.90 5.08 -13.10
CA HIS A 66 -2.50 6.43 -12.71
C HIS A 66 -1.53 7.03 -13.73
N TYR A 67 -0.84 8.12 -13.37
CA TYR A 67 0.19 8.73 -14.21
C TYR A 67 1.55 8.11 -13.91
N GLU A 68 2.15 7.49 -14.92
CA GLU A 68 3.48 6.85 -14.85
C GLU A 68 4.58 7.80 -14.38
N GLU A 69 4.43 9.09 -14.75
CA GLU A 69 5.35 10.17 -14.38
C GLU A 69 5.63 10.21 -12.88
N HIS A 70 4.63 9.91 -12.02
CA HIS A 70 4.81 9.89 -10.58
C HIS A 70 5.90 8.89 -10.15
N LEU A 71 5.94 7.71 -10.76
CA LEU A 71 6.94 6.70 -10.45
C LEU A 71 8.32 7.06 -11.01
N ILE A 72 8.35 7.65 -12.21
CA ILE A 72 9.60 8.13 -12.83
C ILE A 72 10.23 9.23 -11.97
N LEU A 73 9.44 10.20 -11.52
CA LEU A 73 9.91 11.27 -10.64
C LEU A 73 10.33 10.73 -9.28
N THR A 74 9.53 9.85 -8.67
CA THR A 74 9.86 9.22 -7.38
C THR A 74 11.20 8.49 -7.46
N ARG A 75 11.46 7.74 -8.53
CA ARG A 75 12.75 7.06 -8.75
C ARG A 75 13.92 8.03 -8.79
N LYS A 76 13.79 9.15 -9.54
CA LYS A 76 14.82 10.19 -9.63
C LYS A 76 15.06 10.88 -8.27
N ILE A 77 14.01 11.09 -7.49
CA ILE A 77 14.11 11.66 -6.14
C ILE A 77 14.90 10.72 -5.23
N ILE A 78 14.58 9.42 -5.26
CA ILE A 78 15.31 8.39 -4.49
C ILE A 78 16.77 8.35 -4.92
N GLU A 79 17.05 8.31 -6.23
CA GLU A 79 18.42 8.33 -6.77
C GLU A 79 19.24 9.51 -6.26
N LYS A 80 18.62 10.69 -6.10
CA LYS A 80 19.27 11.90 -5.63
C LYS A 80 19.39 11.97 -4.11
N GLN A 81 18.37 11.59 -3.35
CA GLN A 81 18.29 11.80 -1.90
C GLN A 81 18.77 10.59 -1.09
N THR A 82 18.49 9.38 -1.56
CA THR A 82 18.75 8.11 -0.86
C THR A 82 19.11 7.01 -1.85
N PRO A 83 20.24 7.15 -2.59
CA PRO A 83 20.61 6.24 -3.68
C PRO A 83 20.74 4.78 -3.25
N GLU A 84 20.98 4.52 -1.98
CA GLU A 84 21.02 3.17 -1.41
C GLU A 84 19.68 2.43 -1.48
N TYR A 85 18.55 3.14 -1.68
CA TYR A 85 17.22 2.53 -1.86
C TYR A 85 16.87 2.24 -3.32
N LEU A 86 17.72 2.59 -4.27
CA LEU A 86 17.39 2.53 -5.71
C LEU A 86 17.18 1.09 -6.19
N ASP A 87 18.06 0.19 -5.80
CA ASP A 87 17.96 -1.24 -6.16
C ASP A 87 16.69 -1.87 -5.56
N ALA A 88 16.37 -1.55 -4.31
CA ALA A 88 15.14 -1.99 -3.68
C ALA A 88 13.89 -1.43 -4.38
N TYR A 89 13.93 -0.15 -4.82
CA TYR A 89 12.86 0.44 -5.61
C TYR A 89 12.65 -0.32 -6.92
N ASP A 90 13.71 -0.50 -7.70
CA ASP A 90 13.65 -1.17 -8.99
C ASP A 90 13.23 -2.65 -8.86
N HIS A 91 13.64 -3.32 -7.79
CA HIS A 91 13.20 -4.69 -7.50
C HIS A 91 11.71 -4.75 -7.13
N VAL A 92 11.26 -3.91 -6.20
CA VAL A 92 9.85 -3.87 -5.77
C VAL A 92 8.92 -3.54 -6.92
N MET A 93 9.28 -2.60 -7.80
CA MET A 93 8.45 -2.23 -8.95
C MET A 93 8.23 -3.38 -9.94
N LYS A 94 9.13 -4.37 -9.99
CA LYS A 94 9.00 -5.58 -10.83
C LYS A 94 8.15 -6.68 -10.17
N GLN A 95 7.88 -6.60 -8.86
CA GLN A 95 7.07 -7.60 -8.15
C GLN A 95 5.61 -7.55 -8.60
N THR A 96 4.94 -8.71 -8.60
CA THR A 96 3.50 -8.83 -8.93
C THR A 96 2.60 -8.77 -7.69
N SER A 97 3.17 -8.46 -6.53
CA SER A 97 2.43 -8.33 -5.27
C SER A 97 3.11 -7.34 -4.33
N GLY A 98 2.31 -6.69 -3.47
CA GLY A 98 2.81 -5.75 -2.47
C GLY A 98 1.84 -5.55 -1.30
N HIS A 99 2.38 -5.08 -0.17
CA HIS A 99 1.58 -4.62 0.95
C HIS A 99 0.99 -3.26 0.58
N MET A 100 -0.33 -3.18 0.51
CA MET A 100 -1.05 -2.01 0.02
C MET A 100 -1.83 -1.35 1.16
N PHE A 101 -2.43 -0.18 0.87
CA PHE A 101 -3.35 0.56 1.74
C PHE A 101 -2.71 1.39 2.86
N ASN A 102 -1.39 1.53 2.90
CA ASN A 102 -0.67 2.24 3.97
C ASN A 102 -1.04 1.74 5.37
N MET A 103 -1.22 0.43 5.51
CA MET A 103 -1.62 -0.19 6.77
C MET A 103 -0.42 -0.90 7.40
N PHE A 104 -0.20 -0.65 8.68
CA PHE A 104 0.83 -1.33 9.47
C PHE A 104 0.56 -1.20 10.97
N VAL A 105 1.21 -2.05 11.75
CA VAL A 105 1.53 -1.80 13.15
C VAL A 105 3.02 -2.02 13.29
N MET A 106 3.75 -1.05 13.79
CA MET A 106 5.19 -1.16 14.00
C MET A 106 5.66 -0.44 15.26
N SER A 107 6.86 -0.77 15.74
CA SER A 107 7.46 -0.04 16.85
C SER A 107 7.58 1.45 16.51
N ARG A 108 7.50 2.32 17.52
CA ARG A 108 7.65 3.76 17.32
C ARG A 108 8.96 4.09 16.61
N GLU A 109 10.03 3.43 16.98
CA GLU A 109 11.35 3.63 16.38
C GLU A 109 11.32 3.39 14.86
N LYS A 110 10.74 2.26 14.42
CA LYS A 110 10.61 1.93 13.00
C LYS A 110 9.64 2.85 12.26
N CYS A 111 8.55 3.26 12.92
CA CYS A 111 7.63 4.24 12.36
C CYS A 111 8.31 5.60 12.14
N ASP A 112 9.07 6.07 13.12
CA ASP A 112 9.80 7.35 13.03
C ASP A 112 10.93 7.27 11.97
N GLU A 113 11.58 6.11 11.82
CA GLU A 113 12.58 5.87 10.77
C GLU A 113 11.93 5.89 9.38
N TYR A 114 10.82 5.16 9.21
CA TYR A 114 10.06 5.14 7.96
C TYR A 114 9.57 6.53 7.58
N CYS A 115 8.98 7.27 8.51
CA CYS A 115 8.49 8.62 8.25
C CYS A 115 9.60 9.60 7.88
N ARG A 116 10.76 9.53 8.53
CA ARG A 116 11.94 10.37 8.20
C ARG A 116 12.47 10.10 6.80
N TRP A 117 12.35 8.88 6.30
CA TRP A 117 12.72 8.54 4.93
C TRP A 117 11.63 8.92 3.93
N LEU A 118 10.35 8.61 4.24
CA LEU A 118 9.23 8.76 3.33
C LEU A 118 8.88 10.21 3.03
N PHE A 119 8.75 11.04 4.07
CA PHE A 119 8.18 12.39 3.89
C PHE A 119 9.04 13.31 3.04
N PRO A 120 10.37 13.37 3.12
CA PRO A 120 11.17 14.18 2.21
C PRO A 120 11.00 13.79 0.74
N ILE A 121 10.81 12.50 0.45
CA ILE A 121 10.56 12.02 -0.92
C ILE A 121 9.19 12.49 -1.42
N LEU A 122 8.15 12.40 -0.57
CA LEU A 122 6.80 12.86 -0.95
C LEU A 122 6.71 14.37 -1.08
N GLU A 123 7.42 15.12 -0.24
CA GLU A 123 7.51 16.58 -0.31
C GLU A 123 8.19 17.04 -1.60
N GLU A 124 9.32 16.43 -1.97
CA GLU A 124 9.99 16.72 -3.24
C GLU A 124 9.11 16.33 -4.44
N LEU A 125 8.39 15.22 -4.35
CA LEU A 125 7.43 14.83 -5.39
C LEU A 125 6.30 15.86 -5.52
N GLU A 126 5.81 16.41 -4.40
CA GLU A 126 4.79 17.45 -4.39
C GLU A 126 5.26 18.74 -5.10
N HIS A 127 6.53 19.11 -4.94
CA HIS A 127 7.11 20.25 -5.63
C HIS A 127 7.26 20.05 -7.15
N GLN A 128 7.40 18.80 -7.60
CA GLN A 128 7.65 18.49 -9.01
C GLN A 128 6.39 18.17 -9.82
N VAL A 129 5.25 17.88 -9.15
CA VAL A 129 4.00 17.48 -9.82
C VAL A 129 2.92 18.56 -9.67
N ASP A 130 2.39 19.05 -10.79
CA ASP A 130 1.24 19.95 -10.77
C ASP A 130 -0.07 19.17 -10.57
N TYR A 131 -0.21 18.56 -9.38
CA TYR A 131 -1.35 17.72 -9.04
C TYR A 131 -2.67 18.47 -8.88
N LYS A 132 -2.64 19.80 -8.75
CA LYS A 132 -3.85 20.63 -8.56
C LYS A 132 -4.77 20.60 -9.78
N GLN A 133 -4.21 20.32 -10.96
CA GLN A 133 -4.97 20.17 -12.21
C GLN A 133 -5.61 18.77 -12.35
N TYR A 134 -5.26 17.83 -11.49
CA TYR A 134 -5.81 16.48 -11.54
C TYR A 134 -7.23 16.41 -10.99
N ASN A 135 -8.01 15.44 -11.45
CA ASN A 135 -9.29 15.15 -10.81
C ASN A 135 -9.09 14.64 -9.36
N PRO A 136 -10.09 14.75 -8.47
CA PRO A 136 -9.95 14.39 -7.04
C PRO A 136 -9.47 12.95 -6.79
N PHE A 137 -9.72 12.05 -7.72
CA PHE A 137 -9.22 10.69 -7.63
C PHE A 137 -7.70 10.63 -7.86
N GLN A 138 -7.19 11.33 -8.86
CA GLN A 138 -5.75 11.35 -9.17
C GLN A 138 -4.94 12.24 -8.22
N GLN A 139 -5.54 13.25 -7.59
CA GLN A 139 -4.89 14.08 -6.56
C GLN A 139 -4.41 13.26 -5.33
N ARG A 140 -4.90 12.03 -5.16
CA ARG A 140 -4.47 11.11 -4.09
C ARG A 140 -3.14 10.39 -4.40
N LEU A 141 -2.36 10.88 -5.35
CA LEU A 141 -1.11 10.27 -5.81
C LEU A 141 -0.12 10.00 -4.67
N PHE A 142 0.08 10.93 -3.75
CA PHE A 142 1.04 10.79 -2.65
C PHE A 142 0.73 9.57 -1.77
N GLY A 143 -0.55 9.37 -1.41
CA GLY A 143 -0.99 8.20 -0.67
C GLY A 143 -0.80 6.88 -1.44
N ARG A 144 -0.85 6.90 -2.78
CA ARG A 144 -0.63 5.70 -3.60
C ARG A 144 0.84 5.41 -3.83
N VAL A 145 1.64 6.45 -3.99
CA VAL A 145 3.10 6.31 -4.06
C VAL A 145 3.62 5.79 -2.72
N SER A 146 3.14 6.31 -1.59
CA SER A 146 3.55 5.83 -0.26
C SER A 146 3.18 4.36 -0.01
N GLU A 147 2.07 3.83 -0.59
CA GLU A 147 1.75 2.40 -0.53
C GLU A 147 2.86 1.53 -1.16
N LEU A 148 3.46 1.99 -2.25
CA LEU A 148 4.57 1.31 -2.91
C LEU A 148 5.87 1.49 -2.12
N LEU A 149 6.13 2.70 -1.63
CA LEU A 149 7.34 3.04 -0.90
C LEU A 149 7.47 2.31 0.44
N LEU A 150 6.37 1.93 1.09
CA LEU A 150 6.42 1.05 2.26
C LEU A 150 7.10 -0.28 1.93
N ASN A 151 6.80 -0.86 0.75
CA ASN A 151 7.44 -2.11 0.32
C ASN A 151 8.93 -1.89 0.03
N VAL A 152 9.30 -0.75 -0.56
CA VAL A 152 10.71 -0.39 -0.84
C VAL A 152 11.49 -0.25 0.46
N TRP A 153 10.92 0.42 1.46
CA TRP A 153 11.59 0.60 2.75
C TRP A 153 11.80 -0.73 3.48
N ILE A 154 10.79 -1.61 3.51
CA ILE A 154 10.89 -2.96 4.09
C ILE A 154 11.96 -3.79 3.37
N GLU A 155 11.97 -3.76 2.04
CA GLU A 155 12.93 -4.47 1.19
C GLU A 155 14.37 -4.03 1.49
N GLN A 156 14.63 -2.73 1.45
CA GLN A 156 15.97 -2.17 1.69
C GLN A 156 16.49 -2.45 3.09
N LYS A 157 15.62 -2.40 4.08
CA LYS A 157 16.00 -2.62 5.48
C LYS A 157 16.09 -4.09 5.87
N HIS A 158 15.60 -4.99 5.01
CA HIS A 158 15.53 -6.43 5.30
C HIS A 158 14.84 -6.73 6.64
N TYR A 159 13.82 -5.92 6.98
CA TYR A 159 13.10 -6.11 8.24
C TYR A 159 12.19 -7.32 8.20
N ASP A 160 12.26 -8.12 9.28
CA ASP A 160 11.28 -9.16 9.54
C ASP A 160 9.92 -8.54 9.90
N TYR A 161 8.87 -9.10 9.32
CA TYR A 161 7.51 -8.67 9.59
C TYR A 161 6.54 -9.87 9.65
N GLN A 162 5.45 -9.72 10.37
CA GLN A 162 4.34 -10.66 10.31
C GLN A 162 3.26 -10.15 9.37
N SER A 163 2.99 -10.91 8.31
CA SER A 163 1.86 -10.63 7.42
C SER A 163 0.58 -11.23 7.99
N VAL A 164 -0.50 -10.43 8.05
CA VAL A 164 -1.82 -10.84 8.53
C VAL A 164 -2.90 -10.51 7.51
N PRO A 165 -4.00 -11.28 7.44
CA PRO A 165 -5.13 -10.94 6.60
C PRO A 165 -5.68 -9.55 6.92
N PHE A 166 -6.43 -8.98 5.99
CA PHE A 166 -7.24 -7.79 6.25
C PHE A 166 -8.71 -8.04 5.88
N VAL A 167 -9.61 -7.32 6.54
CA VAL A 167 -11.04 -7.37 6.29
C VAL A 167 -11.54 -6.03 5.78
N ASN A 168 -12.42 -6.05 4.77
CA ASN A 168 -13.16 -4.87 4.34
C ASN A 168 -14.45 -4.78 5.16
N ILE A 169 -14.65 -3.65 5.81
CA ILE A 169 -15.85 -3.37 6.62
C ILE A 169 -17.04 -3.06 5.70
N GLU A 170 -16.81 -2.35 4.60
CA GLU A 170 -17.85 -2.05 3.62
C GLU A 170 -17.98 -3.15 2.57
N LYS A 171 -19.23 -3.39 2.13
CA LYS A 171 -19.51 -4.32 1.01
C LYS A 171 -18.91 -3.76 -0.28
N SER A 172 -17.87 -4.41 -0.78
CA SER A 172 -17.27 -4.03 -2.07
C SER A 172 -18.09 -4.56 -3.24
N ASN A 173 -18.50 -3.70 -4.18
CA ASN A 173 -19.15 -4.09 -5.42
C ASN A 173 -18.12 -4.65 -6.43
N LEU A 174 -17.76 -5.93 -6.28
CA LEU A 174 -16.83 -6.62 -7.19
C LEU A 174 -17.30 -6.56 -8.67
N ILE A 175 -18.60 -6.58 -8.90
CA ILE A 175 -19.22 -6.53 -10.25
C ILE A 175 -18.84 -5.23 -10.99
N LYS A 176 -18.68 -4.11 -10.30
CA LYS A 176 -18.26 -2.83 -10.91
C LYS A 176 -16.75 -2.72 -11.12
N ARG A 177 -15.94 -3.47 -10.37
CA ARG A 177 -14.48 -3.39 -10.41
C ARG A 177 -13.87 -4.08 -11.62
N ILE A 178 -14.39 -5.25 -12.00
CA ILE A 178 -13.84 -6.04 -13.11
C ILE A 178 -13.93 -5.29 -14.46
N PRO A 179 -15.11 -4.75 -14.88
CA PRO A 179 -15.20 -3.98 -16.11
C PRO A 179 -14.33 -2.71 -16.12
N ALA A 180 -14.21 -2.04 -14.98
CA ALA A 180 -13.39 -0.84 -14.88
C ALA A 180 -11.91 -1.16 -15.07
N PHE A 181 -11.41 -2.25 -14.48
CA PHE A 181 -10.04 -2.74 -14.68
C PHE A 181 -9.77 -3.10 -16.15
N LEU A 182 -10.67 -3.84 -16.79
CA LEU A 182 -10.52 -4.22 -18.19
C LEU A 182 -10.50 -2.97 -19.11
N ARG A 183 -11.35 -1.98 -18.85
CA ARG A 183 -11.35 -0.70 -19.60
C ARG A 183 -10.05 0.06 -19.41
N ALA A 184 -9.51 0.14 -18.19
CA ALA A 184 -8.23 0.80 -17.95
C ALA A 184 -7.10 0.10 -18.71
N LYS A 185 -7.06 -1.22 -18.68
CA LYS A 185 -6.02 -2.02 -19.32
C LYS A 185 -6.08 -2.00 -20.84
N PHE A 186 -7.27 -2.20 -21.44
CA PHE A 186 -7.39 -2.38 -22.89
C PHE A 186 -7.75 -1.10 -23.65
N LEU A 187 -8.33 -0.11 -23.01
CA LEU A 187 -8.73 1.15 -23.66
C LEU A 187 -7.87 2.35 -23.20
N HIS A 188 -6.82 2.13 -22.43
CA HIS A 188 -5.93 3.17 -21.88
C HIS A 188 -6.67 4.31 -21.17
N LYS A 189 -7.91 4.06 -20.71
CA LYS A 189 -8.70 5.03 -19.94
C LYS A 189 -8.37 4.90 -18.46
N LYS A 190 -7.73 5.91 -17.90
CA LYS A 190 -7.39 5.98 -16.48
C LYS A 190 -8.64 6.01 -15.60
N TYR A 191 -8.52 5.48 -14.38
CA TYR A 191 -9.63 5.50 -13.42
C TYR A 191 -10.05 6.93 -13.09
N GLY A 192 -11.37 7.18 -13.12
CA GLY A 192 -11.98 8.44 -12.70
C GLY A 192 -12.57 8.40 -11.28
N GLY A 193 -12.53 7.27 -10.57
CA GLY A 193 -13.11 7.11 -9.24
C GLY A 193 -12.65 5.86 -8.49
N SER A 194 -12.85 5.85 -7.17
CA SER A 194 -12.65 4.67 -6.30
C SER A 194 -13.85 3.73 -6.37
N PHE A 195 -13.63 2.43 -6.43
CA PHE A 195 -14.66 1.38 -6.42
C PHE A 195 -14.58 0.57 -5.13
#